data_2621c8e67b4d0c1ddfa54cff35144feb
#
_entry.id   2621c8e67b4d0c1ddfa54cff35144feb
#
_cell.length_a   1.000
_cell.length_b   1.000
_cell.length_c   1.000
_cell.angle_alpha   90.00
_cell.angle_beta   90.00
_cell.angle_gamma   90.00
#
_symmetry.space_group_name_H-M   'P 1'
#
loop_
_entity.id
_entity.type
_entity.pdbx_description
1 polymer ?
#
loop_
_entity_poly.entity_id
_entity_poly.type
_entity_poly.pdbx_seq_one_letter_code
_entity_poly.pdbx_strand_id
1 'polypeptide(L)'
;YITQWSYGIDETLTLLIPDYKGGGSSSILDREGVEDLPGYSDFYESAGQTQSMMQQSGMQAYPPGLQLYWGDQPFTVGPVYVGAFVCFLFVLGIFYVRGPMKWALLASTVVSLLFAWGKNSPELTNFFIDHLPLYSKFRTVSSALVIAEFTIPLLAILCLYQIMQQKELFQFCLLYTSPSPRDRT
;
A
#
# COMPACT_ATOMS: atom_id res chain seq x y z
N TYR A 1 -18.27 -0.22 -14.63
CA TYR A 1 -18.84 0.04 -13.30
C TYR A 1 -18.36 -0.98 -12.25
N ILE A 2 -18.23 -2.23 -12.64
CA ILE A 2 -17.68 -3.31 -11.82
C ILE A 2 -16.17 -3.05 -11.65
N THR A 3 -15.62 -3.25 -10.47
CA THR A 3 -14.17 -3.08 -10.19
C THR A 3 -13.64 -1.66 -10.47
N GLN A 4 -14.45 -0.62 -10.28
CA GLN A 4 -14.04 0.77 -10.52
C GLN A 4 -12.86 1.18 -9.62
N TRP A 5 -12.87 0.75 -8.35
CA TRP A 5 -11.77 0.94 -7.40
C TRP A 5 -10.88 -0.30 -7.38
N SER A 6 -10.10 -0.47 -8.44
CA SER A 6 -9.07 -1.50 -8.53
C SER A 6 -7.73 -0.92 -8.16
N TYR A 7 -6.92 -1.71 -7.48
CA TYR A 7 -5.57 -1.37 -7.08
C TYR A 7 -4.61 -1.55 -8.26
N GLY A 8 -3.71 -0.60 -8.48
CA GLY A 8 -2.69 -0.72 -9.52
C GLY A 8 -1.69 -1.83 -9.19
N ILE A 9 -1.23 -2.55 -10.22
CA ILE A 9 -0.20 -3.59 -10.00
C ILE A 9 1.08 -2.96 -9.44
N ASP A 10 1.47 -1.83 -9.97
CA ASP A 10 2.62 -1.04 -9.51
C ASP A 10 2.35 -0.34 -8.16
N GLU A 11 1.09 -0.05 -7.83
CA GLU A 11 0.70 0.43 -6.50
C GLU A 11 1.00 -0.59 -5.39
N THR A 12 1.18 -1.88 -5.72
CA THR A 12 1.59 -2.89 -4.73
C THR A 12 2.91 -2.52 -4.03
N LEU A 13 3.75 -1.73 -4.67
CA LEU A 13 4.97 -1.20 -4.05
C LEU A 13 4.71 -0.21 -2.90
N THR A 14 3.49 0.35 -2.79
CA THR A 14 3.13 1.20 -1.65
C THR A 14 3.11 0.44 -0.33
N LEU A 15 2.90 -0.88 -0.35
CA LEU A 15 3.03 -1.72 0.85
C LEU A 15 4.44 -1.65 1.45
N LEU A 16 5.46 -1.45 0.61
CA LEU A 16 6.87 -1.40 0.97
C LEU A 16 7.39 0.03 1.11
N ILE A 17 7.02 0.92 0.19
CA ILE A 17 7.51 2.30 0.09
C ILE A 17 6.33 3.24 0.31
N PRO A 18 6.37 4.08 1.38
CA PRO A 18 5.29 5.02 1.62
C PRO A 18 5.18 6.00 0.44
N ASP A 19 3.95 6.38 0.13
CA ASP A 19 3.63 7.37 -0.89
C ASP A 19 4.26 7.12 -2.28
N TYR A 20 4.51 5.85 -2.64
CA TYR A 20 5.09 5.49 -3.95
C TYR A 20 4.29 6.04 -5.15
N LYS A 21 2.96 6.11 -5.01
CA LYS A 21 2.05 6.75 -5.98
C LYS A 21 1.50 8.09 -5.49
N GLY A 22 2.20 8.72 -4.56
CA GLY A 22 1.74 9.91 -3.87
C GLY A 22 0.84 9.61 -2.68
N GLY A 23 0.34 10.64 -2.03
CA GLY A 23 -0.52 10.55 -0.86
C GLY A 23 -1.99 10.27 -1.20
N GLY A 24 -2.90 10.82 -0.41
CA GLY A 24 -4.34 10.80 -0.73
C GLY A 24 -4.69 11.69 -1.92
N SER A 25 -5.91 11.55 -2.42
CA SER A 25 -6.45 12.38 -3.51
C SER A 25 -6.78 13.81 -3.05
N SER A 26 -5.94 14.38 -2.17
CA SER A 26 -6.00 15.77 -1.77
C SER A 26 -5.13 16.63 -2.68
N SER A 27 -5.42 17.92 -2.71
CA SER A 27 -4.56 18.90 -3.38
C SER A 27 -3.35 19.26 -2.52
N ILE A 28 -2.25 19.63 -3.14
CA ILE A 28 -1.11 20.25 -2.45
C ILE A 28 -1.55 21.52 -1.72
N LEU A 29 -2.53 22.22 -2.27
CA LEU A 29 -3.07 23.45 -1.69
C LEU A 29 -3.81 23.24 -0.36
N ASP A 30 -4.27 22.02 -0.10
CA ASP A 30 -4.99 21.68 1.15
C ASP A 30 -4.03 21.34 2.32
N ARG A 31 -2.70 21.40 2.09
CA ARG A 31 -1.71 21.14 3.15
C ARG A 31 -1.53 22.37 4.03
N GLU A 32 -1.48 22.14 5.34
CA GLU A 32 -1.15 23.16 6.34
C GLU A 32 0.19 23.85 5.99
N GLY A 33 0.22 25.17 6.06
CA GLY A 33 1.41 26.01 5.80
C GLY A 33 1.68 26.34 4.32
N VAL A 34 0.90 25.83 3.38
CA VAL A 34 0.99 26.22 1.97
C VAL A 34 0.34 27.57 1.73
N GLU A 35 -0.64 27.93 2.56
CA GLU A 35 -1.37 29.21 2.52
C GLU A 35 -0.45 30.43 2.73
N ASP A 36 0.66 30.22 3.46
CA ASP A 36 1.64 31.29 3.76
C ASP A 36 2.67 31.49 2.63
N LEU A 37 2.63 30.67 1.58
CA LEU A 37 3.59 30.80 0.49
C LEU A 37 3.27 31.98 -0.42
N PRO A 38 4.30 32.73 -0.85
CA PRO A 38 4.10 33.84 -1.78
C PRO A 38 3.53 33.31 -3.13
N GLY A 39 2.45 33.93 -3.60
CA GLY A 39 1.75 33.52 -4.83
C GLY A 39 0.68 32.45 -4.67
N TYR A 40 0.40 32.01 -3.42
CA TYR A 40 -0.67 31.05 -3.15
C TYR A 40 -2.03 31.53 -3.66
N SER A 41 -2.41 32.78 -3.38
CA SER A 41 -3.68 33.36 -3.80
C SER A 41 -3.87 33.34 -5.31
N ASP A 42 -2.82 33.74 -6.05
CA ASP A 42 -2.87 33.83 -7.52
C ASP A 42 -2.95 32.43 -8.15
N PHE A 43 -2.23 31.46 -7.56
CA PHE A 43 -2.29 30.08 -7.99
C PHE A 43 -3.65 29.46 -7.70
N TYR A 44 -4.20 29.68 -6.52
CA TYR A 44 -5.52 29.16 -6.10
C TYR A 44 -6.63 29.70 -7.01
N GLU A 45 -6.63 31.00 -7.31
CA GLU A 45 -7.61 31.61 -8.22
C GLU A 45 -7.49 31.03 -9.65
N SER A 46 -6.27 30.89 -10.17
CA SER A 46 -6.04 30.34 -11.51
C SER A 46 -6.48 28.85 -11.60
N ALA A 47 -6.23 28.08 -10.56
CA ALA A 47 -6.68 26.68 -10.45
C ALA A 47 -8.20 26.58 -10.41
N GLY A 48 -8.87 27.46 -9.66
CA GLY A 48 -10.34 27.55 -9.58
C GLY A 48 -10.97 27.93 -10.93
N GLN A 49 -10.38 28.84 -11.69
CA GLN A 49 -10.82 29.20 -13.03
C GLN A 49 -10.69 28.01 -13.99
N THR A 50 -9.57 27.29 -13.95
CA THR A 50 -9.35 26.10 -14.80
C THR A 50 -10.36 25.01 -14.48
N GLN A 51 -10.66 24.80 -13.21
CA GLN A 51 -11.68 23.82 -12.77
C GLN A 51 -13.07 24.17 -13.28
N SER A 52 -13.46 25.45 -13.21
CA SER A 52 -14.77 25.90 -13.70
C SER A 52 -14.93 25.72 -15.20
N MET A 53 -13.85 25.97 -15.98
CA MET A 53 -13.83 25.71 -17.43
C MET A 53 -13.94 24.22 -17.77
N MET A 54 -13.27 23.34 -17.01
CA MET A 54 -13.38 21.91 -17.18
C MET A 54 -14.78 21.38 -16.87
N GLN A 55 -15.41 21.87 -15.82
CA GLN A 55 -16.80 21.53 -15.52
C GLN A 55 -17.77 21.94 -16.62
N GLN A 56 -17.59 23.13 -17.20
CA GLN A 56 -18.42 23.59 -18.31
C GLN A 56 -18.24 22.75 -19.57
N SER A 57 -17.06 22.21 -19.80
CA SER A 57 -16.77 21.33 -20.94
C SER A 57 -17.20 19.86 -20.72
N GLY A 58 -17.83 19.57 -19.57
CA GLY A 58 -18.26 18.19 -19.23
C GLY A 58 -17.12 17.26 -18.83
N MET A 59 -15.92 17.77 -18.65
CA MET A 59 -14.80 16.99 -18.10
C MET A 59 -14.93 16.88 -16.56
N GLN A 60 -14.50 15.75 -16.03
CA GLN A 60 -14.51 15.54 -14.60
C GLN A 60 -13.50 16.53 -13.96
N ALA A 61 -14.03 17.50 -13.23
CA ALA A 61 -13.20 18.49 -12.55
C ALA A 61 -12.59 17.85 -11.29
N TYR A 62 -11.29 17.92 -11.19
CA TYR A 62 -10.55 17.58 -9.98
C TYR A 62 -10.43 18.82 -9.07
N PRO A 63 -10.20 18.65 -7.76
CA PRO A 63 -9.98 19.79 -6.89
C PRO A 63 -8.87 20.71 -7.41
N PRO A 64 -8.97 22.04 -7.18
CA PRO A 64 -7.96 22.96 -7.66
C PRO A 64 -6.59 22.62 -7.07
N GLY A 65 -5.60 22.60 -7.92
CA GLY A 65 -4.23 22.31 -7.54
C GLY A 65 -3.71 20.97 -8.06
N LEU A 66 -2.45 20.70 -7.77
CA LEU A 66 -1.80 19.47 -8.14
C LEU A 66 -2.26 18.35 -7.21
N GLN A 67 -2.85 17.30 -7.77
CA GLN A 67 -3.18 16.10 -7.02
C GLN A 67 -1.93 15.41 -6.51
N LEU A 68 -1.97 14.98 -5.25
CA LEU A 68 -0.90 14.21 -4.63
C LEU A 68 -0.92 12.74 -5.03
N TYR A 69 -2.07 12.23 -5.46
CA TYR A 69 -2.24 10.83 -5.86
C TYR A 69 -2.13 10.64 -7.38
N TRP A 70 -1.29 9.70 -7.79
CA TRP A 70 -0.98 9.37 -9.19
C TRP A 70 -1.31 7.91 -9.54
N GLY A 71 -2.18 7.26 -8.77
CA GLY A 71 -2.55 5.86 -8.96
C GLY A 71 -3.78 5.68 -9.85
N ASP A 72 -4.18 4.42 -10.00
CA ASP A 72 -5.26 3.99 -10.89
C ASP A 72 -6.66 4.15 -10.31
N GLN A 73 -6.76 4.45 -9.02
CA GLN A 73 -8.06 4.64 -8.36
C GLN A 73 -8.61 6.04 -8.66
N PRO A 74 -9.94 6.20 -8.81
CA PRO A 74 -10.54 7.52 -9.05
C PRO A 74 -10.23 8.53 -7.95
N PHE A 75 -10.22 8.07 -6.70
CA PHE A 75 -9.81 8.83 -5.52
C PHE A 75 -9.50 7.86 -4.38
N THR A 76 -8.60 8.26 -3.50
CA THR A 76 -8.24 7.51 -2.29
C THR A 76 -7.92 8.48 -1.15
N VAL A 77 -8.16 8.06 0.09
CA VAL A 77 -7.77 8.82 1.29
C VAL A 77 -6.29 8.70 1.59
N GLY A 78 -5.67 7.64 1.10
CA GLY A 78 -4.24 7.38 1.21
C GLY A 78 -3.89 5.97 0.77
N PRO A 79 -2.64 5.76 0.35
CA PRO A 79 -2.16 4.43 -0.04
C PRO A 79 -2.01 3.53 1.19
N VAL A 80 -2.22 2.24 0.95
CA VAL A 80 -1.99 1.20 1.95
C VAL A 80 -0.49 1.02 2.16
N TYR A 81 -0.02 1.22 3.40
CA TYR A 81 1.38 1.06 3.76
C TYR A 81 1.55 0.13 4.96
N VAL A 82 2.29 -0.95 4.78
CA VAL A 82 2.55 -1.94 5.84
C VAL A 82 3.89 -1.71 6.52
N GLY A 83 4.85 -1.21 5.78
CA GLY A 83 6.18 -0.91 6.28
C GLY A 83 7.28 -1.80 5.69
N ALA A 84 8.38 -1.18 5.26
CA ALA A 84 9.50 -1.86 4.63
C ALA A 84 10.10 -2.96 5.52
N PHE A 85 10.27 -2.68 6.81
CA PHE A 85 10.80 -3.64 7.76
C PHE A 85 9.87 -4.84 7.98
N VAL A 86 8.56 -4.59 8.05
CA VAL A 86 7.56 -5.66 8.19
C VAL A 86 7.53 -6.53 6.93
N CYS A 87 7.59 -5.93 5.74
CA CYS A 87 7.68 -6.66 4.49
C CYS A 87 8.97 -7.49 4.38
N PHE A 88 10.10 -6.96 4.85
CA PHE A 88 11.35 -7.72 4.93
C PHE A 88 11.20 -8.94 5.86
N LEU A 89 10.63 -8.76 7.05
CA LEU A 89 10.38 -9.87 7.98
C LEU A 89 9.36 -10.87 7.43
N PHE A 90 8.37 -10.42 6.67
CA PHE A 90 7.43 -11.29 5.97
C PHE A 90 8.16 -12.20 4.98
N VAL A 91 9.00 -11.63 4.11
CA VAL A 91 9.81 -12.39 3.16
C VAL A 91 10.75 -13.37 3.89
N LEU A 92 11.42 -12.91 4.94
CA LEU A 92 12.26 -13.77 5.79
C LEU A 92 11.42 -14.91 6.40
N GLY A 93 10.20 -14.62 6.83
CA GLY A 93 9.26 -15.57 7.41
C GLY A 93 8.88 -16.70 6.44
N ILE A 94 8.78 -16.42 5.14
CA ILE A 94 8.51 -17.45 4.13
C ILE A 94 9.60 -18.54 4.15
N PHE A 95 10.86 -18.16 4.36
CA PHE A 95 11.97 -19.10 4.41
C PHE A 95 12.14 -19.73 5.80
N TYR A 96 11.95 -18.94 6.84
CA TYR A 96 12.33 -19.30 8.20
C TYR A 96 11.22 -19.99 9.00
N VAL A 97 9.98 -19.56 8.85
CA VAL A 97 8.84 -20.13 9.59
C VAL A 97 8.56 -21.55 9.12
N ARG A 98 8.52 -22.50 10.05
CA ARG A 98 8.22 -23.90 9.78
C ARG A 98 6.75 -24.19 10.09
N GLY A 99 6.12 -25.01 9.25
CA GLY A 99 4.74 -25.45 9.46
C GLY A 99 3.77 -25.03 8.35
N PRO A 100 2.54 -25.55 8.37
CA PRO A 100 1.54 -25.27 7.32
C PRO A 100 0.99 -23.84 7.39
N MET A 101 1.04 -23.19 8.56
CA MET A 101 0.51 -21.85 8.80
C MET A 101 1.10 -20.81 7.83
N LYS A 102 2.41 -20.87 7.56
CA LYS A 102 3.05 -19.94 6.62
C LYS A 102 2.45 -20.01 5.23
N TRP A 103 2.13 -21.22 4.75
CA TRP A 103 1.56 -21.40 3.43
C TRP A 103 0.14 -20.85 3.35
N ALA A 104 -0.65 -21.02 4.43
CA ALA A 104 -1.98 -20.44 4.53
C ALA A 104 -1.93 -18.90 4.50
N LEU A 105 -1.02 -18.29 5.27
CA LEU A 105 -0.84 -16.84 5.30
C LEU A 105 -0.32 -16.31 3.96
N LEU A 106 0.65 -16.98 3.35
CA LEU A 106 1.17 -16.62 2.04
C LEU A 106 0.07 -16.70 0.96
N ALA A 107 -0.67 -17.82 0.92
CA ALA A 107 -1.77 -17.99 -0.03
C ALA A 107 -2.85 -16.91 0.16
N SER A 108 -3.22 -16.60 1.40
CA SER A 108 -4.19 -15.52 1.70
C SER A 108 -3.70 -14.16 1.24
N THR A 109 -2.41 -13.85 1.43
CA THR A 109 -1.80 -12.59 0.95
C THR A 109 -1.85 -12.53 -0.57
N VAL A 110 -1.42 -13.59 -1.26
CA VAL A 110 -1.41 -13.62 -2.73
C VAL A 110 -2.82 -13.49 -3.29
N VAL A 111 -3.78 -14.26 -2.77
CA VAL A 111 -5.18 -14.19 -3.20
C VAL A 111 -5.76 -12.79 -2.98
N SER A 112 -5.48 -12.17 -1.82
CA SER A 112 -5.91 -10.80 -1.51
C SER A 112 -5.38 -9.79 -2.53
N LEU A 113 -4.10 -9.86 -2.90
CA LEU A 113 -3.50 -8.98 -3.91
C LEU A 113 -4.11 -9.20 -5.29
N LEU A 114 -4.31 -10.47 -5.69
CA LEU A 114 -4.93 -10.81 -6.97
C LEU A 114 -6.37 -10.26 -7.07
N PHE A 115 -7.14 -10.35 -5.99
CA PHE A 115 -8.47 -9.75 -5.93
C PHE A 115 -8.43 -8.23 -6.02
N ALA A 116 -7.47 -7.58 -5.34
CA ALA A 116 -7.36 -6.14 -5.31
C ALA A 116 -7.00 -5.53 -6.67
N TRP A 117 -6.21 -6.22 -7.51
CA TRP A 117 -5.83 -5.74 -8.84
C TRP A 117 -7.01 -5.55 -9.79
N GLY A 118 -8.11 -6.32 -9.61
CA GLY A 118 -9.36 -6.13 -10.35
C GLY A 118 -9.15 -5.87 -11.84
N LYS A 119 -9.59 -4.71 -12.33
CA LYS A 119 -9.52 -4.33 -13.76
C LYS A 119 -8.10 -4.37 -14.35
N ASN A 120 -7.07 -4.25 -13.53
CA ASN A 120 -5.67 -4.24 -13.97
C ASN A 120 -5.14 -5.66 -14.27
N SER A 121 -5.94 -6.71 -13.94
CA SER A 121 -5.70 -8.09 -14.33
C SER A 121 -6.96 -8.69 -14.95
N PRO A 122 -7.28 -8.37 -16.22
CA PRO A 122 -8.57 -8.69 -16.86
C PRO A 122 -8.84 -10.19 -16.94
N GLU A 123 -7.82 -11.01 -17.16
CA GLU A 123 -7.97 -12.47 -17.24
C GLU A 123 -8.45 -13.07 -15.90
N LEU A 124 -7.82 -12.65 -14.80
CA LEU A 124 -8.21 -13.08 -13.45
C LEU A 124 -9.58 -12.52 -13.06
N THR A 125 -9.86 -11.28 -13.41
CA THR A 125 -11.15 -10.65 -13.13
C THR A 125 -12.29 -11.36 -13.82
N ASN A 126 -12.13 -11.72 -15.10
CA ASN A 126 -13.13 -12.49 -15.84
C ASN A 126 -13.33 -13.87 -15.23
N PHE A 127 -12.23 -14.56 -14.87
CA PHE A 127 -12.31 -15.84 -14.17
C PHE A 127 -13.11 -15.73 -12.86
N PHE A 128 -12.88 -14.69 -12.07
CA PHE A 128 -13.61 -14.48 -10.81
C PHE A 128 -15.08 -14.10 -11.06
N ILE A 129 -15.39 -13.32 -12.07
CA ILE A 129 -16.77 -12.98 -12.43
C ILE A 129 -17.56 -14.23 -12.82
N ASP A 130 -16.93 -15.15 -13.55
CA ASP A 130 -17.58 -16.36 -14.07
C ASP A 130 -17.76 -17.44 -12.98
N HIS A 131 -16.84 -17.53 -12.02
CA HIS A 131 -16.82 -18.64 -11.06
C HIS A 131 -17.25 -18.23 -9.65
N LEU A 132 -17.12 -16.95 -9.25
CA LEU A 132 -17.48 -16.50 -7.92
C LEU A 132 -18.82 -15.75 -7.95
N PRO A 133 -19.87 -16.33 -7.33
CA PRO A 133 -21.13 -15.62 -7.16
C PRO A 133 -20.91 -14.34 -6.36
N LEU A 134 -21.58 -13.26 -6.75
CA LEU A 134 -21.50 -11.94 -6.13
C LEU A 134 -20.23 -11.12 -6.43
N TYR A 135 -19.16 -11.66 -6.99
CA TYR A 135 -17.97 -10.86 -7.34
C TYR A 135 -18.33 -9.67 -8.23
N SER A 136 -19.24 -9.87 -9.18
CA SER A 136 -19.76 -8.82 -10.06
C SER A 136 -20.51 -7.68 -9.35
N LYS A 137 -20.86 -7.85 -8.06
CA LYS A 137 -21.51 -6.84 -7.25
C LYS A 137 -20.52 -5.96 -6.48
N PHE A 138 -19.27 -6.39 -6.37
CA PHE A 138 -18.25 -5.59 -5.68
C PHE A 138 -17.74 -4.45 -6.58
N ARG A 139 -17.90 -3.24 -6.08
CA ARG A 139 -17.41 -2.03 -6.73
C ARG A 139 -15.98 -1.69 -6.30
N THR A 140 -15.64 -1.97 -5.04
CA THR A 140 -14.37 -1.63 -4.40
C THR A 140 -13.60 -2.91 -4.09
N VAL A 141 -12.98 -3.50 -5.11
CA VAL A 141 -12.20 -4.74 -4.94
C VAL A 141 -10.88 -4.49 -4.19
N SER A 142 -10.38 -3.27 -4.20
CA SER A 142 -9.18 -2.88 -3.43
C SER A 142 -9.35 -3.07 -1.91
N SER A 143 -10.59 -3.12 -1.39
CA SER A 143 -10.83 -3.44 0.03
C SER A 143 -10.34 -4.84 0.44
N ALA A 144 -10.12 -5.75 -0.51
CA ALA A 144 -9.52 -7.05 -0.23
C ALA A 144 -8.10 -6.95 0.35
N LEU A 145 -7.40 -5.81 0.14
CA LEU A 145 -6.06 -5.57 0.71
C LEU A 145 -6.01 -5.64 2.24
N VAL A 146 -7.13 -5.43 2.93
CA VAL A 146 -7.20 -5.59 4.40
C VAL A 146 -6.72 -6.97 4.86
N ILE A 147 -6.91 -8.00 4.04
CA ILE A 147 -6.41 -9.35 4.34
C ILE A 147 -4.88 -9.36 4.26
N ALA A 148 -4.29 -8.72 3.25
CA ALA A 148 -2.84 -8.61 3.11
C ALA A 148 -2.24 -7.77 4.26
N GLU A 149 -2.88 -6.67 4.65
CA GLU A 149 -2.48 -5.83 5.78
C GLU A 149 -2.44 -6.60 7.12
N PHE A 150 -3.28 -7.61 7.25
CA PHE A 150 -3.29 -8.46 8.43
C PHE A 150 -2.29 -9.62 8.32
N THR A 151 -2.23 -10.31 7.18
CA THR A 151 -1.43 -11.53 7.02
C THR A 151 0.07 -11.25 6.92
N ILE A 152 0.46 -10.12 6.32
CA ILE A 152 1.88 -9.73 6.21
C ILE A 152 2.50 -9.48 7.59
N PRO A 153 1.94 -8.62 8.47
CA PRO A 153 2.47 -8.45 9.82
C PRO A 153 2.41 -9.71 10.68
N LEU A 154 1.35 -10.52 10.51
CA LEU A 154 1.23 -11.75 11.27
C LEU A 154 2.36 -12.73 10.97
N LEU A 155 2.71 -12.94 9.69
CA LEU A 155 3.84 -13.79 9.33
C LEU A 155 5.17 -13.18 9.77
N ALA A 156 5.31 -11.86 9.74
CA ALA A 156 6.48 -11.15 10.24
C ALA A 156 6.68 -11.36 11.75
N ILE A 157 5.60 -11.29 12.54
CA ILE A 157 5.64 -11.55 13.99
C ILE A 157 5.99 -13.02 14.26
N LEU A 158 5.42 -13.97 13.51
CA LEU A 158 5.76 -15.38 13.65
C LEU A 158 7.24 -15.64 13.33
N CYS A 159 7.80 -14.94 12.35
CA CYS A 159 9.21 -14.99 12.04
C CYS A 159 10.06 -14.51 13.21
N LEU A 160 9.76 -13.33 13.76
CA LEU A 160 10.46 -12.79 14.93
C LEU A 160 10.36 -13.72 16.12
N TYR A 161 9.17 -14.25 16.40
CA TYR A 161 8.97 -15.19 17.49
C TYR A 161 9.86 -16.42 17.37
N GLN A 162 9.95 -17.03 16.16
CA GLN A 162 10.82 -18.18 15.94
C GLN A 162 12.31 -17.85 16.05
N ILE A 163 12.73 -16.67 15.55
CA ILE A 163 14.11 -16.20 15.68
C ILE A 163 14.47 -16.01 17.16
N MET A 164 13.59 -15.41 17.94
CA MET A 164 13.82 -15.20 19.39
C MET A 164 13.87 -16.49 20.20
N GLN A 165 13.18 -17.55 19.76
CA GLN A 165 13.25 -18.85 20.41
C GLN A 165 14.58 -19.59 20.15
N GLN A 166 15.28 -19.26 19.06
CA GLN A 166 16.58 -19.86 18.75
C GLN A 166 17.71 -19.12 19.46
N LYS A 167 18.02 -19.60 20.67
CA LYS A 167 19.06 -19.01 21.54
C LYS A 167 20.43 -18.87 20.86
N GLU A 168 20.77 -19.77 19.93
CA GLU A 168 22.06 -19.75 19.23
C GLU A 168 22.20 -18.53 18.29
N LEU A 169 21.14 -18.15 17.58
CA LEU A 169 21.15 -16.96 16.72
C LEU A 169 21.22 -15.67 17.53
N PHE A 170 20.56 -15.65 18.68
CA PHE A 170 20.59 -14.49 19.58
C PHE A 170 21.98 -14.28 20.18
N GLN A 171 22.68 -15.37 20.53
CA GLN A 171 24.07 -15.31 21.01
C GLN A 171 25.03 -14.84 19.92
N PHE A 172 24.81 -15.24 18.67
CA PHE A 172 25.63 -14.79 17.55
C PHE A 172 25.46 -13.29 17.27
N CYS A 173 24.25 -12.77 17.32
CA CYS A 173 23.97 -11.32 17.21
C CYS A 173 24.59 -10.54 18.37
N LEU A 174 24.49 -11.04 19.61
CA LEU A 174 25.09 -10.39 20.80
C LEU A 174 26.62 -10.40 20.75
N LEU A 175 27.25 -11.43 20.21
CA LEU A 175 28.71 -11.49 20.01
C LEU A 175 29.20 -10.42 19.02
N TYR A 176 28.39 -10.09 18.01
CA TYR A 176 28.73 -9.07 17.01
C TYR A 176 28.50 -7.63 17.54
N THR A 177 27.59 -7.47 18.51
CA THR A 177 27.30 -6.16 19.15
C THR A 177 28.07 -5.97 20.44
N SER A 178 28.82 -6.98 20.91
CA SER A 178 29.68 -6.84 22.10
C SER A 178 30.84 -5.88 21.78
N PRO A 179 31.08 -4.86 22.61
CA PRO A 179 32.20 -3.94 22.39
C PRO A 179 33.49 -4.70 22.33
N SER A 180 34.32 -4.37 21.36
CA SER A 180 35.65 -4.96 21.17
C SER A 180 36.48 -4.85 22.46
N PRO A 181 37.30 -5.87 22.80
CA PRO A 181 38.20 -5.78 23.93
C PRO A 181 39.15 -4.57 23.92
N ARG A 182 39.28 -3.91 22.74
CA ARG A 182 40.08 -2.69 22.57
C ARG A 182 39.45 -1.43 23.19
N ASP A 183 38.15 -1.44 23.46
CA ASP A 183 37.44 -0.28 24.01
C ASP A 183 37.46 -0.27 25.57
N ARG A 184 38.26 -1.13 26.21
CA ARG A 184 38.39 -1.26 27.65
C ARG A 184 39.71 -0.69 28.20
N THR A 185 40.43 0.11 27.43
CA THR A 185 41.63 0.83 27.96
C THR A 185 41.37 2.31 28.12
#